data_8ff3c9f02bb483b80c23840dfb92a99e
#
_entry.id   8ff3c9f02bb483b80c23840dfb92a99e
#
_cell.length_a   1.000
_cell.length_b   1.000
_cell.length_c   1.000
_cell.angle_alpha   90.00
_cell.angle_beta   90.00
_cell.angle_gamma   90.00
#
_symmetry.space_group_name_H-M   'P 1'
#
loop_
_entity.id
_entity.type
_entity.pdbx_description
1 polymer ?
#
loop_
_entity_poly.entity_id
_entity_poly.type
_entity_poly.pdbx_seq_one_letter_code
_entity_poly.pdbx_strand_id
1 'polypeptide(L)'
;KVDGESFKPVLTGKKKAHKKYSFSLQTTRGINAGSPYYGIRSVYDGRYRYIVNLTPEATFQNVETKSPLFKEWKSLAETDSHAKAMTTKYQHRPAIELYDVKNDPYCMKNLAEDAKQASTISRLDKELKRWMKDCGDEGQPTEMRAFEHMPGKRKINRHTSKRMKHRMLFINRIS
;
A
#
# COMPACT_ATOMS: atom_id res chain seq x y z
N LYS A 1 2.81 -26.15 -11.45
CA LYS A 1 1.64 -25.94 -10.60
C LYS A 1 1.36 -24.44 -10.58
N VAL A 2 0.11 -24.03 -10.80
CA VAL A 2 -0.31 -22.62 -10.69
C VAL A 2 -1.03 -22.43 -9.37
N ASP A 3 -0.84 -21.27 -8.72
CA ASP A 3 -1.43 -20.96 -7.42
C ASP A 3 -2.86 -20.42 -7.53
N GLY A 4 -3.33 -20.19 -8.78
CA GLY A 4 -4.66 -19.71 -9.06
C GLY A 4 -5.72 -20.81 -9.07
N GLU A 5 -6.97 -20.41 -8.82
CA GLU A 5 -8.15 -21.24 -9.02
C GLU A 5 -8.91 -20.79 -10.27
N SER A 6 -9.53 -21.74 -10.96
CA SER A 6 -10.29 -21.43 -12.17
C SER A 6 -11.57 -20.63 -11.85
N PHE A 7 -11.83 -19.55 -12.57
CA PHE A 7 -13.08 -18.82 -12.45
C PHE A 7 -14.20 -19.48 -13.27
N LYS A 8 -13.96 -20.57 -14.03
CA LYS A 8 -14.95 -21.23 -14.88
C LYS A 8 -16.27 -21.51 -14.15
N PRO A 9 -16.27 -21.97 -12.87
CA PRO A 9 -17.52 -22.21 -12.16
C PRO A 9 -18.39 -20.97 -11.96
N VAL A 10 -17.76 -19.78 -11.82
CA VAL A 10 -18.49 -18.51 -11.71
C VAL A 10 -19.01 -18.06 -13.07
N LEU A 11 -18.18 -18.13 -14.11
CA LEU A 11 -18.55 -17.75 -15.47
C LEU A 11 -19.70 -18.60 -16.02
N THR A 12 -19.78 -19.86 -15.62
CA THR A 12 -20.85 -20.79 -16.05
C THR A 12 -22.06 -20.78 -15.12
N GLY A 13 -22.13 -19.87 -14.12
CA GLY A 13 -23.21 -19.80 -13.15
C GLY A 13 -23.26 -20.93 -12.11
N LYS A 14 -22.28 -21.84 -12.11
CA LYS A 14 -22.22 -22.95 -11.14
C LYS A 14 -21.88 -22.50 -9.72
N LYS A 15 -21.21 -21.35 -9.58
CA LYS A 15 -20.91 -20.70 -8.29
C LYS A 15 -21.27 -19.22 -8.39
N LYS A 16 -21.76 -18.63 -7.27
CA LYS A 16 -22.09 -17.20 -7.17
C LYS A 16 -20.87 -16.34 -6.83
N ALA A 17 -19.82 -16.93 -6.27
CA ALA A 17 -18.62 -16.24 -5.86
C ALA A 17 -17.37 -17.10 -6.09
N HIS A 18 -16.22 -16.49 -6.23
CA HIS A 18 -14.94 -17.18 -6.42
C HIS A 18 -14.16 -17.27 -5.12
N LYS A 19 -13.60 -16.16 -4.66
CA LYS A 19 -12.84 -16.09 -3.41
C LYS A 19 -13.50 -15.14 -2.44
N LYS A 20 -13.38 -15.45 -1.15
CA LYS A 20 -13.88 -14.59 -0.06
C LYS A 20 -13.05 -13.33 0.08
N TYR A 21 -11.74 -13.43 -0.16
CA TYR A 21 -10.79 -12.33 -0.02
C TYR A 21 -10.02 -12.10 -1.30
N SER A 22 -9.75 -10.83 -1.60
CA SER A 22 -8.79 -10.40 -2.61
C SER A 22 -7.65 -9.67 -1.92
N PHE A 23 -6.42 -10.00 -2.31
CA PHE A 23 -5.23 -9.38 -1.75
C PHE A 23 -4.53 -8.56 -2.82
N SER A 24 -3.95 -7.43 -2.42
CA SER A 24 -3.15 -6.59 -3.31
C SER A 24 -1.91 -6.11 -2.59
N LEU A 25 -0.86 -5.98 -3.34
CA LEU A 25 0.38 -5.39 -2.87
C LEU A 25 0.85 -4.31 -3.84
N GLN A 26 1.46 -3.29 -3.30
CA GLN A 26 2.25 -2.33 -4.04
C GLN A 26 3.65 -2.36 -3.47
N THR A 27 4.63 -2.54 -4.34
CA THR A 27 6.05 -2.39 -4.02
C THR A 27 6.58 -1.16 -4.72
N THR A 28 7.57 -0.50 -4.14
CA THR A 28 8.22 0.65 -4.77
C THR A 28 9.09 0.26 -5.96
N ARG A 29 9.37 -1.02 -6.13
CA ARG A 29 10.10 -1.50 -7.30
C ARG A 29 9.17 -1.68 -8.48
N GLY A 30 9.58 -1.10 -9.62
CA GLY A 30 8.76 -1.07 -10.83
C GLY A 30 7.82 0.13 -10.90
N ILE A 31 7.70 0.93 -9.85
CA ILE A 31 6.97 2.19 -9.91
C ILE A 31 7.94 3.31 -10.33
N ASN A 32 7.69 3.86 -11.51
CA ASN A 32 8.46 4.99 -12.00
C ASN A 32 8.27 6.20 -11.06
N ALA A 33 9.38 6.81 -10.66
CA ALA A 33 9.40 7.96 -9.76
C ALA A 33 8.77 7.73 -8.37
N GLY A 34 8.57 6.48 -7.94
CA GLY A 34 8.02 6.15 -6.63
C GLY A 34 8.95 6.46 -5.47
N SER A 35 8.38 6.59 -4.27
CA SER A 35 9.13 6.71 -3.02
C SER A 35 9.94 5.44 -2.77
N PRO A 36 11.19 5.53 -2.32
CA PRO A 36 11.98 4.36 -1.97
C PRO A 36 11.32 3.57 -0.83
N TYR A 37 11.22 2.26 -1.01
CA TYR A 37 10.73 1.33 0.02
C TYR A 37 9.31 1.59 0.57
N TYR A 38 8.47 2.28 -0.20
CA TYR A 38 7.08 2.54 0.17
C TYR A 38 6.21 1.34 -0.23
N GLY A 39 6.12 0.36 0.65
CA GLY A 39 5.30 -0.82 0.43
C GLY A 39 3.88 -0.65 0.97
N ILE A 40 2.90 -1.17 0.25
CA ILE A 40 1.49 -1.22 0.68
C ILE A 40 1.01 -2.66 0.58
N ARG A 41 0.25 -3.11 1.57
CA ARG A 41 -0.45 -4.39 1.55
C ARG A 41 -1.92 -4.16 1.82
N SER A 42 -2.79 -4.89 1.15
CA SER A 42 -4.21 -4.76 1.38
C SER A 42 -4.98 -6.05 1.21
N VAL A 43 -6.11 -6.13 1.89
CA VAL A 43 -7.12 -7.17 1.75
C VAL A 43 -8.51 -6.56 1.59
N TYR A 44 -9.32 -7.17 0.73
CA TYR A 44 -10.70 -6.80 0.49
C TYR A 44 -11.60 -8.03 0.65
N ASP A 45 -12.70 -7.90 1.41
CA ASP A 45 -13.62 -9.02 1.72
C ASP A 45 -14.97 -8.95 0.98
N GLY A 46 -15.07 -8.10 -0.02
CA GLY A 46 -16.33 -7.83 -0.75
C GLY A 46 -17.08 -6.60 -0.24
N ARG A 47 -16.75 -6.10 0.94
CA ARG A 47 -17.28 -4.85 1.50
C ARG A 47 -16.20 -3.92 2.04
N TYR A 48 -15.35 -4.43 2.91
CA TYR A 48 -14.31 -3.64 3.56
C TYR A 48 -12.96 -3.84 2.89
N ARG A 49 -12.24 -2.74 2.68
CA ARG A 49 -10.84 -2.72 2.26
C ARG A 49 -9.98 -2.29 3.42
N TYR A 50 -9.09 -3.17 3.85
CA TYR A 50 -8.09 -2.91 4.87
C TYR A 50 -6.73 -2.76 4.22
N ILE A 51 -6.00 -1.71 4.58
CA ILE A 51 -4.72 -1.35 3.98
C ILE A 51 -3.70 -1.13 5.09
N VAL A 52 -2.49 -1.65 4.88
CA VAL A 52 -1.31 -1.41 5.71
C VAL A 52 -0.26 -0.70 4.87
N ASN A 53 0.13 0.50 5.28
CA ASN A 53 1.24 1.26 4.71
C ASN A 53 2.49 0.98 5.55
N LEU A 54 3.53 0.41 4.93
CA LEU A 54 4.72 -0.10 5.64
C LEU A 54 5.69 1.00 6.09
N THR A 55 5.59 2.19 5.48
CA THR A 55 6.40 3.39 5.81
C THR A 55 5.51 4.63 5.85
N PRO A 56 4.59 4.74 6.82
CA PRO A 56 3.61 5.82 6.87
C PRO A 56 4.24 7.21 7.08
N GLU A 57 5.45 7.27 7.64
CA GLU A 57 6.24 8.49 7.81
C GLU A 57 6.80 9.06 6.50
N ALA A 58 6.85 8.24 5.45
CA ALA A 58 7.37 8.66 4.15
C ALA A 58 6.29 9.34 3.31
N THR A 59 6.68 10.35 2.54
CA THR A 59 5.79 10.97 1.55
C THR A 59 5.60 10.02 0.36
N PHE A 60 4.36 9.64 0.07
CA PHE A 60 4.03 8.83 -1.08
C PHE A 60 4.30 9.60 -2.39
N GLN A 61 5.00 8.94 -3.31
CA GLN A 61 5.31 9.47 -4.63
C GLN A 61 5.07 8.42 -5.71
N ASN A 62 4.56 8.88 -6.84
CA ASN A 62 4.43 8.09 -8.07
C ASN A 62 4.50 9.04 -9.28
N VAL A 63 4.20 8.54 -10.47
CA VAL A 63 4.20 9.36 -11.70
C VAL A 63 3.21 10.52 -11.58
N GLU A 64 2.03 10.27 -11.00
CA GLU A 64 0.98 11.27 -10.87
C GLU A 64 1.38 12.43 -9.96
N THR A 65 2.13 12.18 -8.88
CA THR A 65 2.59 13.27 -7.99
C THR A 65 3.58 14.24 -8.65
N LYS A 66 4.07 13.88 -9.83
CA LYS A 66 4.96 14.73 -10.68
C LYS A 66 4.25 15.30 -11.89
N SER A 67 2.98 14.94 -12.12
CA SER A 67 2.19 15.43 -13.24
C SER A 67 1.91 16.93 -13.12
N PRO A 68 1.67 17.63 -14.24
CA PRO A 68 1.22 19.02 -14.21
C PRO A 68 -0.07 19.20 -13.41
N LEU A 69 -1.03 18.29 -13.57
CA LEU A 69 -2.31 18.32 -12.85
C LEU A 69 -2.11 18.28 -11.33
N PHE A 70 -1.24 17.41 -10.82
CA PHE A 70 -1.01 17.34 -9.39
C PHE A 70 -0.28 18.58 -8.85
N LYS A 71 0.58 19.21 -9.67
CA LYS A 71 1.21 20.48 -9.31
C LYS A 71 0.19 21.60 -9.22
N GLU A 72 -0.77 21.67 -10.14
CA GLU A 72 -1.87 22.63 -10.09
C GLU A 72 -2.73 22.41 -8.83
N TRP A 73 -3.06 21.17 -8.49
CA TRP A 73 -3.77 20.86 -7.26
C TRP A 73 -3.00 21.30 -6.01
N LYS A 74 -1.68 21.14 -6.00
CA LYS A 74 -0.84 21.63 -4.89
C LYS A 74 -0.82 23.15 -4.81
N SER A 75 -0.81 23.85 -5.93
CA SER A 75 -0.93 25.30 -5.97
C SER A 75 -2.31 25.75 -5.46
N LEU A 76 -3.38 25.11 -5.91
CA LEU A 76 -4.73 25.38 -5.40
C LEU A 76 -4.86 25.13 -3.89
N ALA A 77 -4.15 24.15 -3.37
CA ALA A 77 -4.15 23.81 -1.93
C ALA A 77 -3.58 24.91 -1.02
N GLU A 78 -2.95 25.94 -1.58
CA GLU A 78 -2.48 27.10 -0.80
C GLU A 78 -3.66 27.98 -0.35
N THR A 79 -4.76 27.98 -1.11
CA THR A 79 -5.95 28.83 -0.85
C THR A 79 -7.23 28.03 -0.66
N ASP A 80 -7.28 26.78 -1.12
CA ASP A 80 -8.47 25.90 -1.04
C ASP A 80 -8.25 24.77 -0.04
N SER A 81 -9.07 24.72 1.01
CA SER A 81 -8.97 23.74 2.09
C SER A 81 -9.29 22.31 1.63
N HIS A 82 -10.19 22.11 0.65
CA HIS A 82 -10.52 20.82 0.10
C HIS A 82 -9.35 20.26 -0.73
N ALA A 83 -8.79 21.08 -1.62
CA ALA A 83 -7.60 20.70 -2.39
C ALA A 83 -6.43 20.35 -1.47
N LYS A 84 -6.23 21.13 -0.38
CA LYS A 84 -5.23 20.84 0.65
C LYS A 84 -5.47 19.47 1.31
N ALA A 85 -6.70 19.20 1.74
CA ALA A 85 -7.05 17.92 2.36
C ALA A 85 -6.81 16.73 1.42
N MET A 86 -7.19 16.86 0.13
CA MET A 86 -7.04 15.79 -0.86
C MET A 86 -5.58 15.54 -1.23
N THR A 87 -4.79 16.57 -1.48
CA THR A 87 -3.37 16.43 -1.80
C THR A 87 -2.58 15.89 -0.62
N THR A 88 -2.91 16.30 0.61
CA THR A 88 -2.32 15.77 1.83
C THR A 88 -2.66 14.30 2.00
N LYS A 89 -3.94 13.93 1.92
CA LYS A 89 -4.40 12.53 2.00
C LYS A 89 -3.71 11.63 0.97
N TYR A 90 -3.47 12.14 -0.24
CA TYR A 90 -2.83 11.36 -1.29
C TYR A 90 -1.36 11.06 -0.98
N GLN A 91 -0.63 12.02 -0.41
CA GLN A 91 0.81 11.91 -0.18
C GLN A 91 1.19 11.42 1.22
N HIS A 92 0.34 11.66 2.22
CA HIS A 92 0.60 11.30 3.63
C HIS A 92 -0.46 10.33 4.12
N ARG A 93 -0.13 9.05 4.03
CA ARG A 93 -1.05 7.98 4.38
C ARG A 93 -0.78 7.49 5.80
N PRO A 94 -1.82 7.25 6.61
CA PRO A 94 -1.64 6.66 7.93
C PRO A 94 -1.15 5.21 7.80
N ALA A 95 -0.61 4.65 8.90
CA ALA A 95 -0.13 3.27 8.93
C ALA A 95 -1.23 2.25 8.55
N ILE A 96 -2.47 2.54 8.98
CA ILE A 96 -3.63 1.66 8.76
C ILE A 96 -4.78 2.47 8.18
N GLU A 97 -5.41 1.89 7.14
CA GLU A 97 -6.63 2.43 6.56
C GLU A 97 -7.70 1.35 6.48
N LEU A 98 -8.94 1.71 6.79
CA LEU A 98 -10.12 0.86 6.60
C LEU A 98 -11.21 1.65 5.89
N TYR A 99 -11.73 1.09 4.80
CA TYR A 99 -12.81 1.71 4.03
C TYR A 99 -13.99 0.75 3.85
N ASP A 100 -15.23 1.23 4.04
CA ASP A 100 -16.46 0.53 3.66
C ASP A 100 -16.75 0.85 2.18
N VAL A 101 -16.13 0.10 1.28
CA VAL A 101 -16.20 0.37 -0.18
C VAL A 101 -17.60 0.30 -0.74
N LYS A 102 -18.53 -0.40 -0.05
CA LYS A 102 -19.94 -0.46 -0.47
C LYS A 102 -20.66 0.88 -0.26
N ASN A 103 -20.37 1.57 0.85
CA ASN A 103 -20.99 2.83 1.21
C ASN A 103 -20.10 4.04 0.85
N ASP A 104 -18.82 3.84 0.69
CA ASP A 104 -17.81 4.84 0.33
C ASP A 104 -16.92 4.28 -0.80
N PRO A 105 -17.42 4.22 -2.05
CA PRO A 105 -16.70 3.61 -3.18
C PRO A 105 -15.41 4.35 -3.54
N TYR A 106 -15.30 5.63 -3.16
CA TYR A 106 -14.11 6.45 -3.39
C TYR A 106 -13.11 6.42 -2.24
N CYS A 107 -13.38 5.65 -1.18
CA CYS A 107 -12.49 5.51 -0.02
C CYS A 107 -12.13 6.87 0.62
N MET A 108 -13.13 7.73 0.79
CA MET A 108 -12.92 9.09 1.30
C MET A 108 -12.79 9.11 2.82
N LYS A 109 -13.53 8.25 3.54
CA LYS A 109 -13.58 8.21 4.99
C LYS A 109 -12.81 7.00 5.53
N ASN A 110 -11.63 7.25 6.11
CA ASN A 110 -10.91 6.21 6.84
C ASN A 110 -11.62 5.86 8.16
N LEU A 111 -11.94 4.59 8.36
CA LEU A 111 -12.62 4.05 9.54
C LEU A 111 -11.66 3.35 10.51
N ALA A 112 -10.35 3.47 10.31
CA ALA A 112 -9.36 2.75 11.12
C ALA A 112 -9.39 3.13 12.60
N GLU A 113 -9.80 4.34 12.93
CA GLU A 113 -9.91 4.85 14.30
C GLU A 113 -11.32 4.69 14.91
N ASP A 114 -12.29 4.20 14.14
CA ASP A 114 -13.63 3.95 14.67
C ASP A 114 -13.65 2.67 15.52
N ALA A 115 -13.83 2.82 16.82
CA ALA A 115 -13.92 1.70 17.76
C ALA A 115 -14.95 0.63 17.37
N LYS A 116 -16.01 1.00 16.66
CA LYS A 116 -17.03 0.05 16.15
C LYS A 116 -16.45 -0.89 15.08
N GLN A 117 -15.35 -0.54 14.47
CA GLN A 117 -14.68 -1.33 13.43
C GLN A 117 -13.53 -2.21 13.97
N ALA A 118 -13.25 -2.21 15.27
CA ALA A 118 -12.15 -2.95 15.87
C ALA A 118 -12.16 -4.45 15.51
N SER A 119 -13.33 -5.09 15.53
CA SER A 119 -13.47 -6.51 15.14
C SER A 119 -13.23 -6.74 13.64
N THR A 120 -13.68 -5.81 12.78
CA THR A 120 -13.45 -5.85 11.34
C THR A 120 -11.97 -5.72 11.03
N ILE A 121 -11.30 -4.76 11.66
CA ILE A 121 -9.86 -4.53 11.53
C ILE A 121 -9.09 -5.77 11.95
N SER A 122 -9.36 -6.30 13.15
CA SER A 122 -8.68 -7.49 13.68
C SER A 122 -8.82 -8.70 12.75
N ARG A 123 -10.01 -8.93 12.23
CA ARG A 123 -10.28 -10.02 11.29
C ARG A 123 -9.51 -9.87 9.98
N LEU A 124 -9.53 -8.68 9.38
CA LEU A 124 -8.87 -8.40 8.11
C LEU A 124 -7.35 -8.38 8.24
N ASP A 125 -6.82 -7.85 9.33
CA ASP A 125 -5.41 -7.88 9.66
C ASP A 125 -4.87 -9.32 9.78
N LYS A 126 -5.63 -10.18 10.49
CA LYS A 126 -5.29 -11.61 10.61
C LYS A 126 -5.23 -12.30 9.23
N GLU A 127 -6.20 -12.04 8.36
CA GLU A 127 -6.23 -12.62 7.02
C GLU A 127 -5.11 -12.07 6.14
N LEU A 128 -4.82 -10.78 6.22
CA LEU A 128 -3.70 -10.17 5.49
C LEU A 128 -2.36 -10.78 5.93
N LYS A 129 -2.13 -10.85 7.24
CA LYS A 129 -0.91 -11.46 7.81
C LYS A 129 -0.76 -12.93 7.44
N ARG A 130 -1.85 -13.69 7.43
CA ARG A 130 -1.84 -15.07 6.96
C ARG A 130 -1.39 -15.18 5.51
N TRP A 131 -1.99 -14.38 4.63
CA TRP A 131 -1.62 -14.36 3.21
C TRP A 131 -0.17 -13.92 3.00
N MET A 132 0.29 -12.88 3.69
CA MET A 132 1.68 -12.43 3.64
C MET A 132 2.64 -13.57 4.03
N LYS A 133 2.33 -14.28 5.12
CA LYS A 133 3.12 -15.45 5.56
C LYS A 133 3.15 -16.55 4.51
N ASP A 134 2.01 -16.87 3.91
CA ASP A 134 1.89 -17.91 2.87
C ASP A 134 2.71 -17.57 1.62
N CYS A 135 2.89 -16.26 1.33
CA CYS A 135 3.70 -15.75 0.23
C CYS A 135 5.18 -15.50 0.60
N GLY A 136 5.58 -15.69 1.86
CA GLY A 136 6.93 -15.35 2.34
C GLY A 136 7.18 -13.85 2.43
N ASP A 137 6.12 -13.04 2.56
CA ASP A 137 6.21 -11.58 2.67
C ASP A 137 6.31 -11.16 4.14
N GLU A 138 7.47 -10.64 4.52
CA GLU A 138 7.77 -10.14 5.88
C GLU A 138 7.45 -8.63 6.04
N GLY A 139 6.75 -8.03 5.04
CA GLY A 139 6.45 -6.60 5.03
C GLY A 139 7.67 -5.75 4.70
N GLN A 140 8.03 -4.80 5.56
CA GLN A 140 9.15 -3.89 5.32
C GLN A 140 10.50 -4.59 5.06
N PRO A 141 10.90 -5.68 5.76
CA PRO A 141 12.09 -6.44 5.39
C PRO A 141 12.07 -6.96 3.94
N THR A 142 10.91 -7.40 3.44
CA THR A 142 10.77 -7.84 2.05
C THR A 142 10.94 -6.67 1.07
N GLU A 143 10.35 -5.50 1.35
CA GLU A 143 10.55 -4.29 0.53
C GLU A 143 12.01 -3.86 0.48
N MET A 144 12.73 -3.92 1.59
CA MET A 144 14.14 -3.56 1.64
C MET A 144 15.02 -4.47 0.80
N ARG A 145 14.61 -5.72 0.61
CA ARG A 145 15.30 -6.74 -0.21
C ARG A 145 14.76 -6.84 -1.64
N ALA A 146 13.83 -5.98 -2.04
CA ALA A 146 13.15 -6.08 -3.34
C ALA A 146 14.11 -6.17 -4.54
N PHE A 147 15.30 -5.57 -4.45
CA PHE A 147 16.32 -5.65 -5.51
C PHE A 147 16.99 -7.02 -5.64
N GLU A 148 17.01 -7.81 -4.59
CA GLU A 148 17.64 -9.13 -4.59
C GLU A 148 16.80 -10.12 -5.40
N HIS A 149 15.50 -9.86 -5.52
CA HIS A 149 14.52 -10.70 -6.20
C HIS A 149 14.22 -10.28 -7.64
N MET A 150 14.87 -9.24 -8.15
CA MET A 150 14.66 -8.80 -9.54
C MET A 150 15.47 -9.66 -10.52
N PRO A 151 14.84 -10.17 -11.61
CA PRO A 151 15.58 -10.79 -12.70
C PRO A 151 16.50 -9.74 -13.37
N GLY A 152 17.79 -10.11 -13.54
CA GLY A 152 18.80 -9.22 -14.08
C GLY A 152 19.47 -8.38 -12.99
N LYS A 153 20.42 -8.98 -12.30
CA LYS A 153 21.30 -8.29 -11.32
C LYS A 153 22.03 -7.13 -11.99
N ARG A 154 21.41 -5.94 -12.04
CA ARG A 154 22.20 -4.72 -12.14
C ARG A 154 23.04 -4.63 -10.87
N LYS A 155 24.37 -4.66 -11.00
CA LYS A 155 25.28 -4.38 -9.89
C LYS A 155 24.85 -3.05 -9.29
N ILE A 156 24.16 -3.11 -8.14
CA ILE A 156 23.85 -1.91 -7.38
C ILE A 156 25.20 -1.36 -6.97
N ASN A 157 25.51 -0.17 -7.44
CA ASN A 157 26.75 0.52 -7.04
C ASN A 157 26.75 0.58 -5.51
N ARG A 158 27.69 -0.09 -4.85
CA ARG A 158 27.84 -0.16 -3.39
C ARG A 158 27.88 1.21 -2.71
N HIS A 159 28.10 2.28 -3.48
CA HIS A 159 28.07 3.67 -3.02
C HIS A 159 26.67 4.17 -2.59
N THR A 160 25.60 3.74 -3.28
CA THR A 160 24.22 4.13 -2.93
C THR A 160 23.76 3.42 -1.66
N SER A 161 24.16 2.16 -1.47
CA SER A 161 23.82 1.38 -0.27
C SER A 161 24.46 1.95 1.01
N LYS A 162 25.70 2.45 0.94
CA LYS A 162 26.38 3.10 2.08
C LYS A 162 25.70 4.43 2.48
N ARG A 163 25.26 5.23 1.51
CA ARG A 163 24.56 6.49 1.79
C ARG A 163 23.19 6.29 2.44
N MET A 164 22.48 5.22 2.08
CA MET A 164 21.19 4.87 2.67
C MET A 164 21.33 4.32 4.10
N LYS A 165 22.33 3.47 4.36
CA LYS A 165 22.63 2.99 5.72
C LYS A 165 22.96 4.13 6.69
N HIS A 166 23.69 5.16 6.24
CA HIS A 166 24.00 6.33 7.07
C HIS A 166 22.76 7.17 7.39
N ARG A 167 21.81 7.29 6.46
CA ARG A 167 20.56 8.03 6.71
C ARG A 167 19.62 7.32 7.70
N MET A 168 19.57 5.99 7.68
CA MET A 168 18.78 5.21 8.64
C MET A 168 19.35 5.25 10.07
N LEU A 169 20.67 5.28 10.21
CA LEU A 169 21.33 5.39 11.52
C LEU A 169 21.09 6.78 12.18
N PHE A 170 20.79 7.81 11.39
CA PHE A 170 20.46 9.13 11.91
C PHE A 170 19.02 9.23 12.43
N ILE A 171 18.07 8.49 11.83
CA ILE A 171 16.66 8.50 12.24
C ILE A 171 16.47 7.74 13.57
N ASN A 172 17.23 6.67 13.80
CA ASN A 172 17.17 5.89 15.04
C ASN A 172 17.96 6.50 16.24
N ARG A 173 18.53 7.70 16.08
CA ARG A 173 19.23 8.42 17.17
C ARG A 173 18.45 9.61 17.73
N ILE A 174 17.24 9.87 17.23
CA ILE A 174 16.38 11.00 17.67
C ILE A 174 15.06 10.48 18.28
N SER A 175 14.98 9.19 18.58
CA SER A 175 13.90 8.62 19.43
C SER A 175 14.46 8.18 20.76
#